data_3e79be166fa3daa4e419164b112a1ce7
#
_entry.id   3e79be166fa3daa4e419164b112a1ce7
#
_cell.length_a   1.000
_cell.length_b   1.000
_cell.length_c   1.000
_cell.angle_alpha   90.00
_cell.angle_beta   90.00
_cell.angle_gamma   90.00
#
_symmetry.space_group_name_H-M   'P 1'
#
loop_
_entity.id
_entity.type
_entity.pdbx_description
1 polymer ?
#
loop_
_entity_poly.entity_id
_entity_poly.type
_entity_poly.pdbx_seq_one_letter_code
_entity_poly.pdbx_strand_id
1 'polypeptide(L)' 'MNDRIVIDPKVCHGKPVIRGTRTPVALIVGSLAGGMGFDEVACEYGLTVADIRAALKFAGELVEKEQYHPLPA' A
#
# COMPACT_ATOMS: atom_id res chain seq x y z
N MET A 1 9.71 -11.37 -1.40
CA MET A 1 8.26 -11.33 -1.53
C MET A 1 7.64 -10.78 -0.25
N ASN A 2 6.58 -10.01 -0.36
CA ASN A 2 5.98 -9.34 0.78
C ASN A 2 4.78 -10.14 1.29
N ASP A 3 4.98 -10.86 2.39
CA ASP A 3 3.96 -11.78 2.92
C ASP A 3 2.75 -11.07 3.52
N ARG A 4 2.85 -9.77 3.76
CA ARG A 4 1.75 -8.99 4.34
C ARG A 4 0.78 -8.47 3.28
N ILE A 5 1.12 -8.59 2.01
CA ILE A 5 0.29 -8.11 0.91
C ILE A 5 -0.34 -9.29 0.19
N VAL A 6 -1.64 -9.19 -0.04
CA VAL A 6 -2.42 -10.23 -0.74
C VAL A 6 -3.14 -9.59 -1.92
N ILE A 7 -3.17 -10.31 -3.03
CA ILE A 7 -3.95 -9.92 -4.21
C ILE A 7 -4.90 -11.08 -4.48
N ASP A 8 -6.18 -10.87 -4.17
CA ASP A 8 -7.21 -11.90 -4.33
C ASP A 8 -8.36 -11.28 -5.12
N PRO A 9 -8.74 -11.87 -6.27
CA PRO A 9 -9.86 -11.35 -7.07
C PRO A 9 -11.17 -11.18 -6.29
N LYS A 10 -11.33 -11.94 -5.20
CA LYS A 10 -12.53 -11.88 -4.36
C LYS A 10 -12.48 -10.79 -3.31
N VAL A 11 -11.32 -10.14 -3.14
CA VAL A 11 -11.12 -9.09 -2.14
C VAL A 11 -10.77 -7.80 -2.86
N CYS A 12 -11.59 -6.77 -2.67
CA CYS A 12 -11.39 -5.44 -3.26
C CYS A 12 -11.11 -5.49 -4.77
N HIS A 13 -11.79 -6.39 -5.48
CA HIS A 13 -11.67 -6.54 -6.94
C HIS A 13 -10.23 -6.85 -7.41
N GLY A 14 -9.47 -7.56 -6.60
CA GLY A 14 -8.11 -7.94 -6.96
C GLY A 14 -7.06 -6.86 -6.71
N LYS A 15 -7.41 -5.80 -5.99
CA LYS A 15 -6.42 -4.79 -5.60
C LYS A 15 -5.55 -5.34 -4.47
N PRO A 16 -4.27 -4.95 -4.42
CA PRO A 16 -3.41 -5.36 -3.31
C PRO A 16 -3.92 -4.81 -1.99
N VAL A 17 -4.06 -5.68 -1.01
CA VAL A 17 -4.54 -5.30 0.34
C VAL A 17 -3.61 -5.89 1.39
N ILE A 18 -3.69 -5.37 2.60
CA ILE A 18 -2.99 -5.94 3.75
C ILE A 18 -3.68 -7.27 4.12
N ARG A 19 -2.88 -8.33 4.27
CA ARG A 19 -3.37 -9.67 4.62
C ARG A 19 -4.26 -9.62 5.85
N GLY A 20 -5.39 -10.30 5.79
CA GLY A 20 -6.34 -10.35 6.87
C GLY A 20 -7.24 -9.12 6.98
N THR A 21 -7.13 -8.19 6.05
CA THR A 21 -7.94 -6.97 6.03
C THR A 21 -8.49 -6.74 4.63
N ARG A 22 -9.33 -5.71 4.50
CA ARG A 22 -9.76 -5.19 3.20
C ARG A 22 -9.15 -3.81 2.93
N THR A 23 -8.03 -3.50 3.57
CA THR A 23 -7.38 -2.20 3.44
C THR A 23 -6.44 -2.21 2.25
N PRO A 24 -6.75 -1.48 1.17
CA PRO A 24 -5.89 -1.44 -0.02
C PRO A 24 -4.58 -0.71 0.26
N VAL A 25 -3.51 -1.19 -0.37
CA VAL A 25 -2.21 -0.52 -0.33
C VAL A 25 -2.34 0.94 -0.80
N ALA A 26 -3.12 1.17 -1.86
CA ALA A 26 -3.32 2.52 -2.41
C ALA A 26 -3.91 3.49 -1.37
N LEU A 27 -4.81 3.01 -0.52
CA LEU A 27 -5.40 3.84 0.53
C LEU A 27 -4.35 4.25 1.56
N ILE A 28 -3.49 3.33 1.94
CA ILE A 28 -2.41 3.59 2.89
C ILE A 28 -1.44 4.64 2.33
N VAL A 29 -0.99 4.42 1.11
CA VAL A 29 -0.07 5.34 0.42
C VAL A 29 -0.71 6.71 0.27
N GLY A 30 -1.97 6.77 -0.16
CA GLY A 30 -2.71 8.02 -0.32
C GLY A 30 -2.88 8.78 0.99
N SER A 31 -3.16 8.06 2.08
CA SER A 31 -3.32 8.68 3.40
C SER A 31 -2.01 9.33 3.88
N LEU A 32 -0.89 8.63 3.69
CA LEU A 32 0.43 9.17 4.03
C LEU A 32 0.77 10.37 3.15
N ALA A 33 0.48 10.28 1.86
CA ALA A 33 0.69 11.38 0.92
C ALA A 33 -0.14 12.61 1.28
N GLY A 34 -1.32 12.40 1.86
CA GLY A 34 -2.20 13.45 2.32
C GLY A 34 -1.80 14.09 3.64
N GLY A 35 -0.73 13.60 4.28
CA GLY A 35 -0.18 14.20 5.49
C GLY A 35 -0.44 13.46 6.78
N MET A 36 -1.12 12.31 6.74
CA MET A 36 -1.29 11.49 7.94
C MET A 36 0.04 10.88 8.35
N GLY A 37 0.29 10.83 9.64
CA GLY A 37 1.46 10.13 10.18
C GLY A 37 1.24 8.63 10.22
N PHE A 38 2.33 7.86 10.42
CA PHE A 38 2.26 6.40 10.51
C PHE A 38 1.31 5.95 11.62
N ASP A 39 1.40 6.57 12.80
CA ASP A 39 0.54 6.22 13.93
C ASP A 39 -0.93 6.51 13.64
N GLU A 40 -1.20 7.60 12.94
CA GLU A 40 -2.56 7.96 12.57
C GLU A 40 -3.16 6.94 11.59
N VAL A 41 -2.39 6.53 10.59
CA VAL A 41 -2.83 5.52 9.62
C VAL A 41 -3.06 4.19 10.32
N ALA A 42 -2.14 3.79 11.19
CA ALA A 42 -2.27 2.55 11.94
C ALA A 42 -3.55 2.55 12.78
N CYS A 43 -3.82 3.63 13.47
CA CYS A 43 -5.01 3.77 14.30
C CYS A 43 -6.29 3.78 13.47
N GLU A 44 -6.30 4.56 12.40
CA GLU A 44 -7.49 4.74 11.56
C GLU A 44 -7.95 3.44 10.92
N TYR A 45 -7.01 2.63 10.44
CA TYR A 45 -7.34 1.42 9.69
C TYR A 45 -7.09 0.12 10.47
N GLY A 46 -6.73 0.22 11.74
CA GLY A 46 -6.48 -0.96 12.57
C GLY A 46 -5.28 -1.77 12.10
N LEU A 47 -4.22 -1.10 11.70
CA LEU A 47 -3.01 -1.72 11.17
C LEU A 47 -1.82 -1.54 12.12
N THR A 48 -0.77 -2.30 11.87
CA THR A 48 0.51 -2.09 12.56
C THR A 48 1.43 -1.24 11.69
N VAL A 49 2.46 -0.67 12.31
CA VAL A 49 3.49 0.06 11.54
C VAL A 49 4.18 -0.86 10.54
N ALA A 50 4.35 -2.14 10.91
CA ALA A 50 4.92 -3.14 10.01
C ALA A 50 4.05 -3.33 8.76
N ASP A 51 2.73 -3.29 8.90
CA ASP A 51 1.80 -3.37 7.77
C ASP A 51 1.98 -2.18 6.83
N ILE A 52 2.11 -0.98 7.41
CA ILE A 52 2.30 0.25 6.63
C ILE A 52 3.62 0.21 5.87
N ARG A 53 4.69 -0.23 6.52
CA ARG A 53 5.99 -0.40 5.86
C ARG A 53 5.93 -1.41 4.73
N ALA A 54 5.20 -2.51 4.93
CA ALA A 54 4.99 -3.52 3.90
C ALA A 54 4.26 -2.94 2.69
N ALA A 55 3.25 -2.10 2.93
CA ALA A 55 2.51 -1.43 1.87
C ALA A 55 3.42 -0.50 1.06
N LEU A 56 4.25 0.28 1.74
CA LEU A 56 5.19 1.19 1.09
C LEU A 56 6.24 0.43 0.28
N LYS A 57 6.77 -0.67 0.84
CA LYS A 57 7.73 -1.50 0.14
C LYS A 57 7.12 -2.09 -1.13
N PHE A 58 5.90 -2.60 -1.02
CA PHE A 58 5.17 -3.14 -2.17
C PHE A 58 4.99 -2.09 -3.25
N ALA A 59 4.55 -0.89 -2.86
CA ALA A 59 4.35 0.22 -3.80
C ALA A 59 5.66 0.61 -4.49
N GLY A 60 6.75 0.66 -3.74
CA GLY A 60 8.07 0.97 -4.29
C GLY A 60 8.53 -0.08 -5.29
N GLU A 61 8.34 -1.36 -4.98
CA GLU A 61 8.70 -2.45 -5.88
C GLU A 61 7.86 -2.41 -7.15
N LEU A 62 6.58 -2.08 -7.02
CA LEU A 62 5.69 -1.96 -8.17
C LEU A 62 6.15 -0.84 -9.11
N VAL A 63 6.51 0.31 -8.55
CA VAL A 63 7.03 1.44 -9.31
C VAL A 63 8.32 1.06 -10.04
N GLU A 64 9.22 0.32 -9.39
CA GLU A 64 10.46 -0.15 -10.00
C GLU A 64 10.25 -1.06 -11.20
N LYS A 65 9.14 -1.78 -11.24
CA LYS A 65 8.84 -2.71 -12.34
C LYS A 65 8.19 -2.03 -13.54
N GLU A 66 7.69 -0.80 -13.37
CA GLU A 66 7.04 -0.07 -14.46
C GLU A 66 8.07 0.46 -15.44
N GLN A 67 7.64 0.64 -16.68
CA GLN A 67 8.44 1.35 -17.68
C GLN A 67 8.15 2.83 -17.57
N TYR A 68 9.20 3.62 -17.68
CA TYR A 68 9.06 5.07 -17.56
C TYR A 68 9.30 5.75 -18.90
N HIS A 69 8.52 6.78 -19.13
CA HIS A 69 8.71 7.67 -20.25
C HIS A 69 9.28 8.99 -19.73
N PRO A 70 10.19 9.66 -20.49
CA PRO A 70 10.70 10.94 -20.05
C PRO A 70 9.57 11.95 -19.84
N LEU A 71 9.66 12.70 -18.75
CA LEU A 71 8.71 13.77 -18.46
C LEU A 71 9.36 15.11 -18.80
N PRO A 72 8.56 16.12 -19.25
CA PRO A 72 9.06 17.45 -19.46
C PRO A 72 9.64 18.03 -18.18
N ALA A 73 10.74 18.76 -18.30
CA ALA A 73 11.35 19.41 -17.13
C ALA A 73 10.50 20.58 -16.64
#